data_f783117245bd48c03a8da9ffbd4191a3
#
_entry.id   f783117245bd48c03a8da9ffbd4191a3
#
_cell.length_a   1.000
_cell.length_b   1.000
_cell.length_c   1.000
_cell.angle_alpha   90.00
_cell.angle_beta   90.00
_cell.angle_gamma   90.00
#
_symmetry.space_group_name_H-M   'P 1'
#
loop_
_entity.id
_entity.type
_entity.pdbx_description
1 polymer ?
#
loop_
_entity_poly.entity_id
_entity_poly.type
_entity_poly.pdbx_seq_one_letter_code
_entity_poly.pdbx_strand_id
1 'polypeptide(L)'
;MPQDLAQVQHAAQLVFEEGYGDVLGLSDDDYRAAGAEIASREEVLKCDAIVDVKLGNADYLAQLEDGKLLIGWAHAIQDIKFTDGAIAGKHTVIAWEELFEGGRYIFYRNREVAGEAAVLQAYQHCGKMPYETRVAILGNGHTAKGAMRILHGLGAEVDVYGKRLENLFKEKMVDYDVLVNCVMWDTTRTDRIIYREDLKRLKKGAMIIDVSCDPELEIETSTPTTIDNPVYTVDGIIHYAVDNTPAMFPHTITKVLSEGFAPMLDGLLEGHLSEMVQQAIVIEEGIIKDHRIADFRQARGLTV
;
A
#
# COMPACT_ATOMS: atom_id res chain seq x y z
N MET A 1 3.70 0.12 18.18
CA MET A 1 4.08 1.33 18.96
C MET A 1 4.38 0.89 20.40
N PRO A 2 5.16 1.64 21.21
CA PRO A 2 5.50 1.21 22.59
C PRO A 2 4.30 0.80 23.44
N GLN A 3 3.19 1.54 23.38
CA GLN A 3 1.97 1.22 24.12
C GLN A 3 1.34 -0.13 23.72
N ASP A 4 1.53 -0.57 22.48
CA ASP A 4 0.95 -1.83 22.00
C ASP A 4 1.83 -3.02 22.40
N LEU A 5 3.12 -2.77 22.68
CA LEU A 5 4.05 -3.79 23.19
C LEU A 5 3.70 -4.24 24.62
N ALA A 6 2.99 -3.42 25.39
CA ALA A 6 2.50 -3.81 26.72
C ALA A 6 1.55 -5.03 26.69
N GLN A 7 1.01 -5.38 25.52
CA GLN A 7 0.13 -6.55 25.31
C GLN A 7 0.92 -7.77 24.82
N VAL A 8 2.18 -7.61 24.44
CA VAL A 8 3.03 -8.66 23.88
C VAL A 8 3.80 -9.33 25.02
N GLN A 9 3.56 -10.63 25.24
CA GLN A 9 4.20 -11.39 26.33
C GLN A 9 5.72 -11.52 26.12
N HIS A 10 6.13 -11.63 24.87
CA HIS A 10 7.52 -11.84 24.45
C HIS A 10 8.19 -10.55 23.92
N ALA A 11 7.79 -9.38 24.40
CA ALA A 11 8.34 -8.09 23.96
C ALA A 11 9.89 -8.03 24.03
N ALA A 12 10.51 -8.73 25.00
CA ALA A 12 11.96 -8.81 25.13
C ALA A 12 12.70 -9.55 23.99
N GLN A 13 11.97 -10.23 23.10
CA GLN A 13 12.53 -10.84 21.89
C GLN A 13 12.43 -9.92 20.67
N LEU A 14 11.76 -8.77 20.81
CA LEU A 14 11.63 -7.79 19.73
C LEU A 14 12.82 -6.83 19.76
N VAL A 15 13.47 -6.70 18.61
CA VAL A 15 14.60 -5.80 18.41
C VAL A 15 14.17 -4.72 17.41
N PHE A 16 14.23 -3.46 17.81
CA PHE A 16 13.96 -2.33 16.94
C PHE A 16 15.26 -1.65 16.51
N GLU A 17 15.28 -1.15 15.29
CA GLU A 17 16.40 -0.34 14.80
C GLU A 17 16.47 1.00 15.55
N GLU A 18 17.69 1.47 15.85
CA GLU A 18 17.93 2.78 16.45
C GLU A 18 17.22 3.89 15.67
N GLY A 19 16.53 4.79 16.36
CA GLY A 19 15.77 5.88 15.76
C GLY A 19 14.45 5.45 15.09
N TYR A 20 13.99 4.22 15.26
CA TYR A 20 12.76 3.70 14.66
C TYR A 20 11.53 4.59 14.93
N GLY A 21 11.47 5.22 16.08
CA GLY A 21 10.35 6.07 16.52
C GLY A 21 10.49 7.55 16.21
N ASP A 22 11.61 8.01 15.65
CA ASP A 22 11.96 9.43 15.55
C ASP A 22 10.91 10.28 14.84
N VAL A 23 10.37 9.79 13.73
CA VAL A 23 9.31 10.47 12.96
C VAL A 23 8.05 10.70 13.79
N LEU A 24 7.83 9.88 14.81
CA LEU A 24 6.68 9.97 15.72
C LEU A 24 7.00 10.76 17.00
N GLY A 25 8.24 11.20 17.15
CA GLY A 25 8.73 11.82 18.41
C GLY A 25 8.84 10.82 19.55
N LEU A 26 8.95 9.52 19.26
CA LEU A 26 9.20 8.44 20.22
C LEU A 26 10.68 8.13 20.25
N SER A 27 11.26 8.12 21.45
CA SER A 27 12.68 7.81 21.64
C SER A 27 12.92 6.30 21.69
N ASP A 28 14.15 5.89 21.48
CA ASP A 28 14.59 4.51 21.72
C ASP A 28 14.30 4.04 23.15
N ASP A 29 14.38 4.94 24.14
CA ASP A 29 14.09 4.63 25.54
C ASP A 29 12.60 4.34 25.77
N ASP A 30 11.69 4.88 24.97
CA ASP A 30 10.26 4.52 25.05
C ASP A 30 10.04 3.05 24.66
N TYR A 31 10.78 2.54 23.67
CA TYR A 31 10.73 1.13 23.27
C TYR A 31 11.41 0.23 24.29
N ARG A 32 12.56 0.64 24.87
CA ARG A 32 13.22 -0.09 25.96
C ARG A 32 12.34 -0.17 27.20
N ALA A 33 11.66 0.93 27.54
CA ALA A 33 10.70 0.95 28.66
C ALA A 33 9.49 0.04 28.43
N ALA A 34 9.12 -0.19 27.18
CA ALA A 34 8.08 -1.14 26.79
C ALA A 34 8.56 -2.61 26.73
N GLY A 35 9.84 -2.86 27.04
CA GLY A 35 10.42 -4.21 27.16
C GLY A 35 11.15 -4.69 25.92
N ALA A 36 11.24 -3.91 24.84
CA ALA A 36 11.94 -4.28 23.62
C ALA A 36 13.44 -3.93 23.67
N GLU A 37 14.23 -4.54 22.81
CA GLU A 37 15.63 -4.22 22.58
C GLU A 37 15.76 -3.18 21.45
N ILE A 38 16.81 -2.35 21.52
CA ILE A 38 17.20 -1.41 20.47
C ILE A 38 18.61 -1.76 20.02
N ALA A 39 18.78 -1.90 18.72
CA ALA A 39 20.06 -2.27 18.12
C ALA A 39 20.33 -1.51 16.80
N SER A 40 21.56 -1.58 16.32
CA SER A 40 21.92 -1.05 15.02
C SER A 40 21.22 -1.83 13.89
N ARG A 41 21.05 -1.19 12.71
CA ARG A 41 20.49 -1.84 11.51
C ARG A 41 21.23 -3.16 11.20
N GLU A 42 22.56 -3.18 11.32
CA GLU A 42 23.37 -4.39 11.07
C GLU A 42 22.98 -5.55 11.99
N GLU A 43 22.69 -5.26 13.26
CA GLU A 43 22.28 -6.28 14.25
C GLU A 43 20.84 -6.71 14.01
N VAL A 44 19.93 -5.78 13.72
CA VAL A 44 18.53 -6.10 13.35
C VAL A 44 18.47 -7.05 12.15
N LEU A 45 19.30 -6.86 11.14
CA LEU A 45 19.35 -7.74 9.96
C LEU A 45 19.87 -9.15 10.26
N LYS A 46 20.47 -9.40 11.43
CA LYS A 46 20.87 -10.74 11.89
C LYS A 46 19.73 -11.52 12.55
N CYS A 47 18.63 -10.86 12.94
CA CYS A 47 17.49 -11.52 13.55
C CYS A 47 16.89 -12.60 12.63
N ASP A 48 16.24 -13.61 13.21
CA ASP A 48 15.61 -14.70 12.44
C ASP A 48 14.40 -14.25 11.63
N ALA A 49 13.70 -13.22 12.12
CA ALA A 49 12.56 -12.61 11.45
C ALA A 49 12.77 -11.10 11.27
N ILE A 50 12.49 -10.60 10.08
CA ILE A 50 12.54 -9.19 9.72
C ILE A 50 11.13 -8.70 9.41
N VAL A 51 10.70 -7.64 10.11
CA VAL A 51 9.43 -6.96 9.84
C VAL A 51 9.72 -5.61 9.22
N ASP A 52 9.32 -5.44 7.97
CA ASP A 52 9.51 -4.19 7.22
C ASP A 52 8.21 -3.80 6.52
N VAL A 53 7.69 -2.61 6.84
CA VAL A 53 6.44 -2.10 6.25
C VAL A 53 6.50 -2.04 4.73
N LYS A 54 7.65 -1.71 4.14
CA LYS A 54 7.90 -1.64 2.70
C LYS A 54 8.81 -2.76 2.21
N LEU A 55 8.55 -3.96 2.67
CA LEU A 55 9.38 -5.15 2.42
C LEU A 55 9.71 -5.34 0.93
N GLY A 56 8.77 -5.12 0.01
CA GLY A 56 9.02 -5.19 -1.43
C GLY A 56 10.10 -4.22 -1.94
N ASN A 57 10.34 -3.11 -1.22
CA ASN A 57 11.38 -2.14 -1.57
C ASN A 57 12.72 -2.43 -0.87
N ALA A 58 12.86 -3.57 -0.17
CA ALA A 58 14.04 -3.91 0.60
C ALA A 58 15.29 -4.00 -0.29
N ASP A 59 16.29 -3.20 0.01
CA ASP A 59 17.59 -3.19 -0.67
C ASP A 59 18.65 -4.07 0.03
N TYR A 60 18.28 -4.63 1.18
CA TYR A 60 19.15 -5.41 2.06
C TYR A 60 19.01 -6.93 1.89
N LEU A 61 18.11 -7.45 1.04
CA LEU A 61 17.88 -8.91 0.91
C LEU A 61 19.16 -9.70 0.65
N ALA A 62 20.07 -9.17 -0.19
CA ALA A 62 21.34 -9.81 -0.48
C ALA A 62 22.34 -9.81 0.70
N GLN A 63 22.04 -9.10 1.79
CA GLN A 63 22.86 -9.04 3.00
C GLN A 63 22.37 -10.01 4.05
N LEU A 64 21.15 -10.56 3.89
CA LEU A 64 20.57 -11.49 4.83
C LEU A 64 21.19 -12.89 4.68
N GLU A 65 21.30 -13.58 5.79
CA GLU A 65 21.56 -15.03 5.79
C GLU A 65 20.34 -15.76 5.22
N ASP A 66 20.57 -16.93 4.61
CA ASP A 66 19.50 -17.77 4.05
C ASP A 66 18.48 -18.17 5.13
N GLY A 67 17.22 -18.35 4.70
CA GLY A 67 16.17 -18.94 5.54
C GLY A 67 15.49 -18.00 6.52
N LYS A 68 15.65 -16.67 6.40
CA LYS A 68 14.95 -15.68 7.24
C LYS A 68 13.44 -15.68 6.99
N LEU A 69 12.68 -15.32 8.04
CA LEU A 69 11.26 -14.98 7.94
C LEU A 69 11.11 -13.49 7.63
N LEU A 70 10.50 -13.15 6.51
CA LEU A 70 10.27 -11.79 6.04
C LEU A 70 8.79 -11.44 6.12
N ILE A 71 8.44 -10.32 6.78
CA ILE A 71 7.06 -9.96 7.07
C ILE A 71 6.82 -8.51 6.68
N GLY A 72 5.84 -8.23 5.82
CA GLY A 72 5.51 -6.88 5.38
C GLY A 72 4.76 -6.83 4.06
N TRP A 73 4.58 -5.62 3.49
CA TRP A 73 4.07 -5.49 2.12
C TRP A 73 5.15 -5.88 1.13
N ALA A 74 5.05 -7.12 0.64
CA ALA A 74 6.04 -7.74 -0.23
C ALA A 74 5.83 -7.38 -1.71
N HIS A 75 4.59 -7.15 -2.13
CA HIS A 75 4.21 -6.96 -3.54
C HIS A 75 4.79 -8.03 -4.48
N ALA A 76 4.96 -9.25 -3.96
CA ALA A 76 5.71 -10.33 -4.58
C ALA A 76 5.16 -10.76 -5.97
N ILE A 77 3.92 -10.42 -6.30
CA ILE A 77 3.35 -10.73 -7.62
C ILE A 77 4.08 -9.93 -8.70
N GLN A 78 4.15 -8.60 -8.56
CA GLN A 78 4.71 -7.70 -9.57
C GLN A 78 6.18 -7.33 -9.32
N ASP A 79 6.69 -7.48 -8.12
CA ASP A 79 8.09 -7.19 -7.81
C ASP A 79 8.97 -8.41 -8.06
N ILE A 80 9.51 -8.47 -9.28
CA ILE A 80 10.38 -9.56 -9.71
C ILE A 80 11.68 -9.58 -8.89
N LYS A 81 12.26 -8.42 -8.61
CA LYS A 81 13.55 -8.31 -7.91
C LYS A 81 13.43 -8.83 -6.47
N PHE A 82 12.38 -8.42 -5.76
CA PHE A 82 12.09 -8.91 -4.42
C PHE A 82 11.89 -10.43 -4.42
N THR A 83 11.04 -10.93 -5.32
CA THR A 83 10.72 -12.35 -5.41
C THR A 83 11.94 -13.20 -5.75
N ASP A 84 12.79 -12.75 -6.69
CA ASP A 84 14.05 -13.44 -7.01
C ASP A 84 14.99 -13.47 -5.78
N GLY A 85 15.10 -12.38 -5.04
CA GLY A 85 15.89 -12.34 -3.81
C GLY A 85 15.37 -13.27 -2.72
N ALA A 86 14.05 -13.32 -2.51
CA ALA A 86 13.42 -14.19 -1.52
C ALA A 86 13.60 -15.68 -1.87
N ILE A 87 13.51 -16.04 -3.17
CA ILE A 87 13.77 -17.41 -3.65
C ILE A 87 15.25 -17.77 -3.46
N ALA A 88 16.16 -16.90 -3.88
CA ALA A 88 17.60 -17.15 -3.81
C ALA A 88 18.10 -17.34 -2.37
N GLY A 89 17.60 -16.52 -1.43
CA GLY A 89 17.92 -16.61 -0.01
C GLY A 89 17.09 -17.66 0.75
N LYS A 90 16.24 -18.45 0.08
CA LYS A 90 15.36 -19.46 0.70
C LYS A 90 14.51 -18.89 1.83
N HIS A 91 14.09 -17.64 1.70
CA HIS A 91 13.31 -16.97 2.72
C HIS A 91 11.86 -17.44 2.73
N THR A 92 11.21 -17.34 3.89
CA THR A 92 9.76 -17.46 4.04
C THR A 92 9.16 -16.06 4.09
N VAL A 93 8.14 -15.77 3.28
CA VAL A 93 7.53 -14.45 3.16
C VAL A 93 6.08 -14.49 3.60
N ILE A 94 5.75 -13.74 4.66
CA ILE A 94 4.39 -13.44 5.09
C ILE A 94 4.00 -12.08 4.52
N ALA A 95 3.14 -12.07 3.52
CA ALA A 95 2.74 -10.85 2.83
C ALA A 95 1.58 -10.16 3.56
N TRP A 96 1.79 -8.92 3.99
CA TRP A 96 0.74 -8.14 4.66
C TRP A 96 -0.48 -7.90 3.79
N GLU A 97 -0.31 -7.85 2.46
CA GLU A 97 -1.42 -7.74 1.51
C GLU A 97 -2.39 -8.92 1.53
N GLU A 98 -1.98 -10.07 2.10
CA GLU A 98 -2.75 -11.31 2.18
C GLU A 98 -3.30 -11.60 3.59
N LEU A 99 -3.14 -10.70 4.55
CA LEU A 99 -3.67 -10.88 5.90
C LEU A 99 -5.17 -10.57 5.96
N PHE A 100 -5.99 -11.62 5.87
CA PHE A 100 -7.46 -11.53 5.92
C PHE A 100 -8.01 -12.36 7.08
N GLU A 101 -8.74 -11.72 7.99
CA GLU A 101 -9.47 -12.37 9.08
C GLU A 101 -10.97 -12.41 8.75
N GLY A 102 -11.55 -13.60 8.70
CA GLY A 102 -12.97 -13.76 8.35
C GLY A 102 -13.36 -13.13 7.00
N GLY A 103 -12.44 -13.10 6.03
CA GLY A 103 -12.64 -12.48 4.72
C GLY A 103 -12.45 -10.94 4.71
N ARG A 104 -12.09 -10.34 5.85
CA ARG A 104 -11.81 -8.91 5.95
C ARG A 104 -10.31 -8.66 6.01
N TYR A 105 -9.80 -7.81 5.14
CA TYR A 105 -8.42 -7.35 5.18
C TYR A 105 -8.12 -6.60 6.48
N ILE A 106 -7.12 -7.03 7.26
CA ILE A 106 -6.86 -6.45 8.59
C ILE A 106 -6.38 -5.00 8.52
N PHE A 107 -5.59 -4.64 7.51
CA PHE A 107 -5.11 -3.27 7.30
C PHE A 107 -6.04 -2.43 6.41
N TYR A 108 -7.35 -2.71 6.40
CA TYR A 108 -8.32 -1.96 5.60
C TYR A 108 -8.27 -0.45 5.86
N ARG A 109 -7.96 -0.06 7.09
CA ARG A 109 -7.86 1.36 7.46
C ARG A 109 -6.68 2.06 6.77
N ASN A 110 -5.57 1.35 6.51
CA ASN A 110 -4.47 1.87 5.69
C ASN A 110 -4.96 2.25 4.29
N ARG A 111 -5.78 1.40 3.67
CA ARG A 111 -6.37 1.70 2.35
C ARG A 111 -7.32 2.91 2.41
N GLU A 112 -8.07 3.09 3.51
CA GLU A 112 -8.90 4.28 3.67
C GLU A 112 -8.03 5.54 3.81
N VAL A 113 -6.98 5.50 4.64
CA VAL A 113 -6.04 6.62 4.79
C VAL A 113 -5.37 6.96 3.46
N ALA A 114 -5.08 5.98 2.61
CA ALA A 114 -4.52 6.25 1.28
C ALA A 114 -5.43 7.15 0.45
N GLY A 115 -6.72 6.85 0.39
CA GLY A 115 -7.70 7.68 -0.31
C GLY A 115 -7.90 9.05 0.34
N GLU A 116 -7.92 9.09 1.69
CA GLU A 116 -8.06 10.35 2.45
C GLU A 116 -6.89 11.28 2.16
N ALA A 117 -5.67 10.77 2.29
CA ALA A 117 -4.43 11.52 2.12
C ALA A 117 -4.25 12.02 0.68
N ALA A 118 -4.54 11.16 -0.31
CA ALA A 118 -4.47 11.53 -1.72
C ALA A 118 -5.38 12.71 -2.04
N VAL A 119 -6.63 12.69 -1.60
CA VAL A 119 -7.58 13.79 -1.83
C VAL A 119 -7.09 15.07 -1.17
N LEU A 120 -6.64 15.01 0.10
CA LEU A 120 -6.18 16.18 0.85
C LEU A 120 -4.99 16.87 0.17
N GLN A 121 -4.02 16.11 -0.33
CA GLN A 121 -2.86 16.68 -1.01
C GLN A 121 -3.21 17.14 -2.44
N ALA A 122 -3.94 16.35 -3.21
CA ALA A 122 -4.27 16.65 -4.59
C ALA A 122 -5.02 17.98 -4.72
N TYR A 123 -5.96 18.27 -3.83
CA TYR A 123 -6.73 19.52 -3.88
C TYR A 123 -5.89 20.78 -3.65
N GLN A 124 -4.70 20.68 -3.07
CA GLN A 124 -3.77 21.82 -3.00
C GLN A 124 -3.26 22.24 -4.39
N HIS A 125 -3.42 21.37 -5.40
CA HIS A 125 -2.96 21.58 -6.78
C HIS A 125 -4.12 21.69 -7.78
N CYS A 126 -5.37 21.48 -7.35
CA CYS A 126 -6.55 21.51 -8.21
C CYS A 126 -6.94 22.91 -8.69
N GLY A 127 -6.60 23.94 -7.90
CA GLY A 127 -6.98 25.33 -8.18
C GLY A 127 -8.46 25.64 -7.90
N LYS A 128 -9.23 24.68 -7.38
CA LYS A 128 -10.63 24.83 -6.94
C LYS A 128 -10.79 24.24 -5.55
N MET A 129 -11.74 24.78 -4.78
CA MET A 129 -12.16 24.14 -3.53
C MET A 129 -13.03 22.91 -3.80
N PRO A 130 -13.00 21.87 -2.94
CA PRO A 130 -13.81 20.68 -3.16
C PRO A 130 -15.30 20.94 -3.39
N TYR A 131 -15.91 21.86 -2.63
CA TYR A 131 -17.33 22.22 -2.76
C TYR A 131 -17.71 22.91 -4.10
N GLU A 132 -16.73 23.27 -4.93
CA GLU A 132 -16.91 23.83 -6.26
C GLU A 132 -16.79 22.76 -7.36
N THR A 133 -16.54 21.50 -6.98
CA THR A 133 -16.21 20.43 -7.91
C THR A 133 -17.24 19.31 -7.91
N ARG A 134 -17.46 18.75 -9.09
CA ARG A 134 -18.10 17.47 -9.28
C ARG A 134 -17.07 16.40 -9.50
N VAL A 135 -17.12 15.34 -8.69
CA VAL A 135 -16.10 14.30 -8.60
C VAL A 135 -16.66 12.94 -8.98
N ALA A 136 -15.97 12.21 -9.85
CA ALA A 136 -16.23 10.80 -10.07
C ALA A 136 -15.18 9.94 -9.37
N ILE A 137 -15.61 8.97 -8.56
CA ILE A 137 -14.72 7.97 -7.96
C ILE A 137 -14.88 6.64 -8.69
N LEU A 138 -13.77 6.12 -9.20
CA LEU A 138 -13.66 4.77 -9.74
C LEU A 138 -13.26 3.80 -8.63
N GLY A 139 -14.02 2.74 -8.49
CA GLY A 139 -13.86 1.78 -7.41
C GLY A 139 -14.85 2.01 -6.26
N ASN A 140 -14.98 1.00 -5.39
CA ASN A 140 -15.94 1.01 -4.28
C ASN A 140 -15.34 0.29 -3.05
N GLY A 141 -14.01 0.14 -3.04
CA GLY A 141 -13.24 -0.47 -1.96
C GLY A 141 -12.96 0.50 -0.80
N HIS A 142 -12.04 0.10 0.07
CA HIS A 142 -11.65 0.90 1.23
C HIS A 142 -10.98 2.22 0.84
N THR A 143 -10.15 2.23 -0.20
CA THR A 143 -9.51 3.45 -0.73
C THR A 143 -10.58 4.46 -1.19
N ALA A 144 -11.57 3.99 -1.96
CA ALA A 144 -12.69 4.83 -2.39
C ALA A 144 -13.50 5.38 -1.21
N LYS A 145 -13.73 4.57 -0.15
CA LYS A 145 -14.42 5.02 1.07
C LYS A 145 -13.65 6.12 1.79
N GLY A 146 -12.32 6.05 1.83
CA GLY A 146 -11.48 7.10 2.36
C GLY A 146 -11.60 8.40 1.56
N ALA A 147 -11.45 8.31 0.24
CA ALA A 147 -11.62 9.45 -0.66
C ALA A 147 -13.01 10.10 -0.52
N MET A 148 -14.09 9.29 -0.49
CA MET A 148 -15.45 9.79 -0.26
C MET A 148 -15.60 10.53 1.05
N ARG A 149 -15.01 10.02 2.15
CA ARG A 149 -15.10 10.65 3.46
C ARG A 149 -14.59 12.09 3.44
N ILE A 150 -13.44 12.30 2.82
CA ILE A 150 -12.86 13.64 2.71
C ILE A 150 -13.66 14.51 1.75
N LEU A 151 -14.00 14.02 0.57
CA LEU A 151 -14.73 14.78 -0.45
C LEU A 151 -16.10 15.25 0.06
N HIS A 152 -16.89 14.35 0.66
CA HIS A 152 -18.17 14.72 1.26
C HIS A 152 -18.01 15.67 2.46
N GLY A 153 -17.00 15.43 3.32
CA GLY A 153 -16.69 16.30 4.45
C GLY A 153 -16.34 17.73 4.02
N LEU A 154 -15.76 17.86 2.81
CA LEU A 154 -15.39 19.15 2.21
C LEU A 154 -16.45 19.70 1.23
N GLY A 155 -17.60 19.06 1.11
CA GLY A 155 -18.78 19.53 0.36
C GLY A 155 -18.73 19.29 -1.14
N ALA A 156 -17.89 18.41 -1.66
CA ALA A 156 -17.87 18.04 -3.07
C ALA A 156 -19.13 17.24 -3.46
N GLU A 157 -19.59 17.40 -4.71
CA GLU A 157 -20.60 16.53 -5.31
C GLU A 157 -19.90 15.27 -5.84
N VAL A 158 -20.28 14.08 -5.31
CA VAL A 158 -19.56 12.85 -5.59
C VAL A 158 -20.44 11.76 -6.16
N ASP A 159 -20.06 11.22 -7.32
CA ASP A 159 -20.62 10.01 -7.90
C ASP A 159 -19.59 8.86 -7.85
N VAL A 160 -20.06 7.63 -7.56
CA VAL A 160 -19.18 6.45 -7.43
C VAL A 160 -19.49 5.41 -8.50
N TYR A 161 -18.45 4.98 -9.20
CA TYR A 161 -18.51 3.99 -10.26
C TYR A 161 -17.76 2.72 -9.89
N GLY A 162 -18.51 1.68 -9.50
CA GLY A 162 -17.95 0.35 -9.30
C GLY A 162 -17.72 -0.38 -10.63
N LYS A 163 -17.06 -1.55 -10.58
CA LYS A 163 -16.66 -2.36 -11.75
C LYS A 163 -17.78 -2.53 -12.81
N ARG A 164 -19.04 -2.68 -12.38
CA ARG A 164 -20.18 -2.86 -13.30
C ARG A 164 -20.60 -1.57 -14.03
N LEU A 165 -20.14 -0.42 -13.57
CA LEU A 165 -20.51 0.89 -14.10
C LEU A 165 -19.37 1.53 -14.92
N GLU A 166 -18.33 0.76 -15.28
CA GLU A 166 -17.17 1.27 -16.03
C GLU A 166 -17.57 1.92 -17.36
N ASN A 167 -18.48 1.28 -18.12
CA ASN A 167 -18.94 1.86 -19.40
C ASN A 167 -19.72 3.17 -19.19
N LEU A 168 -20.58 3.21 -18.16
CA LEU A 168 -21.30 4.44 -17.82
C LEU A 168 -20.32 5.55 -17.39
N PHE A 169 -19.27 5.21 -16.63
CA PHE A 169 -18.22 6.15 -16.29
C PHE A 169 -17.55 6.72 -17.55
N LYS A 170 -17.16 5.87 -18.52
CA LYS A 170 -16.53 6.30 -19.77
C LYS A 170 -17.40 7.28 -20.57
N GLU A 171 -18.72 7.16 -20.46
CA GLU A 171 -19.68 8.11 -21.07
C GLU A 171 -19.75 9.42 -20.29
N LYS A 172 -19.76 9.33 -18.93
CA LYS A 172 -20.06 10.45 -18.03
C LYS A 172 -18.82 11.22 -17.55
N MET A 173 -17.61 10.71 -17.73
CA MET A 173 -16.39 11.31 -17.17
C MET A 173 -16.18 12.77 -17.62
N VAL A 174 -16.77 13.17 -18.75
CA VAL A 174 -16.72 14.54 -19.29
C VAL A 174 -17.44 15.58 -18.42
N ASP A 175 -18.34 15.13 -17.53
CA ASP A 175 -19.16 15.98 -16.66
C ASP A 175 -18.43 16.36 -15.37
N TYR A 176 -17.28 15.74 -15.07
CA TYR A 176 -16.58 15.88 -13.81
C TYR A 176 -15.40 16.86 -13.89
N ASP A 177 -15.11 17.50 -12.77
CA ASP A 177 -13.95 18.36 -12.59
C ASP A 177 -12.75 17.53 -12.08
N VAL A 178 -13.04 16.47 -11.30
CA VAL A 178 -12.02 15.59 -10.73
C VAL A 178 -12.45 14.13 -10.91
N LEU A 179 -11.49 13.30 -11.34
CA LEU A 179 -11.64 11.84 -11.42
C LEU A 179 -10.70 11.22 -10.38
N VAL A 180 -11.21 10.37 -9.49
CA VAL A 180 -10.42 9.68 -8.47
C VAL A 180 -10.37 8.20 -8.79
N ASN A 181 -9.20 7.66 -9.12
CA ASN A 181 -9.00 6.24 -9.36
C ASN A 181 -8.62 5.51 -8.06
N CYS A 182 -9.47 4.56 -7.66
CA CYS A 182 -9.29 3.68 -6.51
C CYS A 182 -9.52 2.21 -6.89
N VAL A 183 -9.30 1.88 -8.15
CA VAL A 183 -9.49 0.51 -8.66
C VAL A 183 -8.29 -0.35 -8.26
N MET A 184 -8.53 -1.55 -7.80
CA MET A 184 -7.52 -2.59 -7.79
C MET A 184 -7.55 -3.24 -9.17
N TRP A 185 -6.48 -2.99 -9.95
CA TRP A 185 -6.44 -3.42 -11.34
C TRP A 185 -6.32 -4.93 -11.49
N ASP A 186 -7.01 -5.45 -12.46
CA ASP A 186 -6.87 -6.83 -12.90
C ASP A 186 -5.74 -6.90 -13.92
N THR A 187 -4.56 -7.34 -13.51
CA THR A 187 -3.36 -7.38 -14.34
C THR A 187 -3.44 -8.35 -15.52
N THR A 188 -4.52 -9.13 -15.64
CA THR A 188 -4.80 -9.97 -16.81
C THR A 188 -5.50 -9.18 -17.93
N ARG A 189 -6.03 -7.99 -17.64
CA ARG A 189 -6.64 -7.12 -18.64
C ARG A 189 -5.57 -6.50 -19.54
N THR A 190 -5.89 -6.36 -20.82
CA THR A 190 -5.07 -5.72 -21.84
C THR A 190 -5.63 -4.38 -22.29
N ASP A 191 -6.85 -4.03 -21.85
CA ASP A 191 -7.52 -2.76 -22.09
C ASP A 191 -7.30 -1.80 -20.91
N ARG A 192 -7.78 -0.57 -21.04
CA ARG A 192 -7.68 0.51 -20.06
C ARG A 192 -9.05 1.13 -19.77
N ILE A 193 -9.14 1.83 -18.64
CA ILE A 193 -10.35 2.60 -18.33
C ILE A 193 -10.28 3.98 -18.97
N ILE A 194 -9.12 4.65 -18.89
CA ILE A 194 -8.89 5.98 -19.46
C ILE A 194 -7.70 5.91 -20.40
N TYR A 195 -7.94 6.18 -21.69
CA TYR A 195 -6.89 6.31 -22.69
C TYR A 195 -6.44 7.77 -22.83
N ARG A 196 -5.25 8.00 -23.36
CA ARG A 196 -4.74 9.35 -23.60
C ARG A 196 -5.67 10.19 -24.49
N GLU A 197 -6.30 9.55 -25.44
CA GLU A 197 -7.27 10.24 -26.32
C GLU A 197 -8.51 10.74 -25.59
N ASP A 198 -8.91 10.09 -24.49
CA ASP A 198 -10.04 10.49 -23.64
C ASP A 198 -9.78 11.80 -22.90
N LEU A 199 -8.52 12.16 -22.65
CA LEU A 199 -8.17 13.42 -21.97
C LEU A 199 -8.72 14.64 -22.71
N LYS A 200 -8.82 14.57 -24.05
CA LYS A 200 -9.38 15.65 -24.88
C LYS A 200 -10.87 15.89 -24.64
N ARG A 201 -11.57 14.91 -24.08
CA ARG A 201 -13.00 14.98 -23.77
C ARG A 201 -13.27 15.58 -22.39
N LEU A 202 -12.28 15.57 -21.51
CA LEU A 202 -12.41 16.07 -20.15
C LEU A 202 -12.48 17.61 -20.14
N LYS A 203 -13.03 18.15 -19.06
CA LYS A 203 -13.04 19.60 -18.85
C LYS A 203 -11.60 20.14 -18.83
N LYS A 204 -11.39 21.29 -19.41
CA LYS A 204 -10.09 21.95 -19.39
C LYS A 204 -9.67 22.20 -17.93
N GLY A 205 -8.47 21.75 -17.55
CA GLY A 205 -7.96 21.86 -16.19
C GLY A 205 -8.59 20.85 -15.21
N ALA A 206 -9.27 19.82 -15.72
CA ALA A 206 -9.69 18.70 -14.88
C ALA A 206 -8.48 18.02 -14.25
N MET A 207 -8.70 17.35 -13.12
CA MET A 207 -7.67 16.61 -12.39
C MET A 207 -8.02 15.12 -12.35
N ILE A 208 -7.01 14.29 -12.53
CA ILE A 208 -7.06 12.86 -12.26
C ILE A 208 -6.24 12.62 -10.99
N ILE A 209 -6.86 12.07 -9.94
CA ILE A 209 -6.22 11.61 -8.70
C ILE A 209 -6.14 10.10 -8.80
N ASP A 210 -4.97 9.59 -9.15
CA ASP A 210 -4.72 8.17 -9.24
C ASP A 210 -4.10 7.66 -7.94
N VAL A 211 -4.93 7.00 -7.11
CA VAL A 211 -4.50 6.45 -5.82
C VAL A 211 -3.93 5.04 -5.99
N SER A 212 -4.26 4.36 -7.08
CA SER A 212 -3.69 3.04 -7.42
C SER A 212 -2.23 3.16 -7.83
N CYS A 213 -1.90 4.20 -8.59
CA CYS A 213 -0.54 4.53 -9.04
C CYS A 213 0.15 3.45 -9.89
N ASP A 214 -0.62 2.56 -10.51
CA ASP A 214 -0.07 1.51 -11.36
C ASP A 214 0.34 2.10 -12.72
N PRO A 215 1.64 2.04 -13.09
CA PRO A 215 2.12 2.71 -14.29
C PRO A 215 1.45 2.19 -15.55
N GLU A 216 0.80 3.07 -16.31
CA GLU A 216 0.22 2.78 -17.61
C GLU A 216 -0.77 1.59 -17.64
N LEU A 217 -1.39 1.24 -16.51
CA LEU A 217 -2.39 0.17 -16.46
C LEU A 217 -3.80 0.70 -16.72
N GLU A 218 -4.59 0.98 -15.69
CA GLU A 218 -5.98 1.44 -15.86
C GLU A 218 -6.09 2.83 -16.46
N ILE A 219 -5.07 3.69 -16.28
CA ILE A 219 -4.96 5.03 -16.85
C ILE A 219 -3.68 5.11 -17.67
N GLU A 220 -3.80 5.20 -18.99
CA GLU A 220 -2.67 5.17 -19.92
C GLU A 220 -1.58 6.22 -19.64
N THR A 221 -1.99 7.35 -19.10
CA THR A 221 -1.10 8.50 -18.83
C THR A 221 -0.66 8.59 -17.39
N SER A 222 -0.99 7.60 -16.55
CA SER A 222 -0.59 7.59 -15.15
C SER A 222 0.87 7.18 -15.01
N THR A 223 1.61 7.99 -14.24
CA THR A 223 3.00 7.74 -13.88
C THR A 223 3.19 8.11 -12.40
N PRO A 224 3.70 7.20 -11.56
CA PRO A 224 3.90 7.47 -10.15
C PRO A 224 4.71 8.74 -9.88
N THR A 225 4.27 9.48 -8.89
CA THR A 225 4.90 10.72 -8.42
C THR A 225 5.29 10.61 -6.94
N THR A 226 5.95 11.63 -6.42
CA THR A 226 6.40 11.67 -5.03
C THR A 226 5.62 12.71 -4.22
N ILE A 227 5.68 12.61 -2.90
CA ILE A 227 5.05 13.56 -1.98
C ILE A 227 5.54 15.01 -2.25
N ASP A 228 6.82 15.18 -2.58
CA ASP A 228 7.41 16.50 -2.82
C ASP A 228 7.11 17.05 -4.22
N ASN A 229 6.85 16.18 -5.19
CA ASN A 229 6.50 16.54 -6.56
C ASN A 229 5.23 15.77 -6.98
N PRO A 230 4.05 16.13 -6.43
CA PRO A 230 2.89 15.27 -6.44
C PRO A 230 2.10 15.29 -7.75
N VAL A 231 2.33 16.27 -8.63
CA VAL A 231 1.51 16.46 -9.85
C VAL A 231 2.35 16.70 -11.09
N TYR A 232 1.79 16.30 -12.22
CA TYR A 232 2.26 16.68 -13.57
C TYR A 232 1.06 16.93 -14.47
N THR A 233 1.30 17.41 -15.69
CA THR A 233 0.23 17.74 -16.65
C THR A 233 0.43 17.01 -17.97
N VAL A 234 -0.61 16.34 -18.47
CA VAL A 234 -0.66 15.72 -19.80
C VAL A 234 -1.85 16.25 -20.54
N ASP A 235 -1.63 16.78 -21.75
CA ASP A 235 -2.68 17.29 -22.64
C ASP A 235 -3.65 18.29 -21.96
N GLY A 236 -3.14 19.06 -20.95
CA GLY A 236 -3.90 20.06 -20.19
C GLY A 236 -4.70 19.52 -19.01
N ILE A 237 -4.57 18.22 -18.69
CA ILE A 237 -5.18 17.55 -17.55
C ILE A 237 -4.12 17.36 -16.46
N ILE A 238 -4.45 17.74 -15.23
CA ILE A 238 -3.57 17.57 -14.07
C ILE A 238 -3.63 16.11 -13.60
N HIS A 239 -2.48 15.49 -13.42
CA HIS A 239 -2.35 14.15 -12.87
C HIS A 239 -1.69 14.25 -11.49
N TYR A 240 -2.32 13.62 -10.51
CA TYR A 240 -1.79 13.33 -9.18
C TYR A 240 -1.70 11.81 -9.05
N ALA A 241 -0.51 11.28 -8.79
CA ALA A 241 -0.29 9.83 -8.70
C ALA A 241 0.81 9.52 -7.65
N VAL A 242 0.68 10.11 -6.46
CA VAL A 242 1.66 9.91 -5.38
C VAL A 242 1.60 8.49 -4.84
N ASP A 243 2.71 7.76 -4.94
CA ASP A 243 2.85 6.49 -4.28
C ASP A 243 2.96 6.66 -2.75
N ASN A 244 2.33 5.75 -2.02
CA ASN A 244 2.39 5.70 -0.56
C ASN A 244 1.88 6.97 0.15
N THR A 245 0.75 7.49 -0.26
CA THR A 245 0.09 8.65 0.36
C THR A 245 -0.15 8.52 1.87
N PRO A 246 -0.37 7.33 2.51
CA PRO A 246 -0.48 7.21 3.96
C PRO A 246 0.74 7.73 4.73
N ALA A 247 1.94 7.71 4.15
CA ALA A 247 3.17 8.18 4.80
C ALA A 247 3.13 9.67 5.16
N MET A 248 2.24 10.46 4.55
CA MET A 248 2.01 11.86 4.94
C MET A 248 1.39 12.02 6.33
N PHE A 249 0.82 10.95 6.88
CA PHE A 249 0.16 10.97 8.19
C PHE A 249 0.77 9.89 9.13
N PRO A 250 2.08 10.01 9.46
CA PRO A 250 2.83 8.94 10.15
C PRO A 250 2.20 8.54 11.48
N HIS A 251 1.74 9.49 12.29
CA HIS A 251 1.07 9.16 13.57
C HIS A 251 -0.20 8.33 13.38
N THR A 252 -1.02 8.68 12.37
CA THR A 252 -2.27 7.95 12.09
C THR A 252 -1.96 6.56 11.57
N ILE A 253 -1.04 6.46 10.61
CA ILE A 253 -0.81 5.19 9.93
C ILE A 253 -0.04 4.20 10.80
N THR A 254 0.97 4.65 11.54
CA THR A 254 1.72 3.77 12.44
C THR A 254 0.82 3.18 13.53
N LYS A 255 -0.11 4.01 14.08
CA LYS A 255 -1.11 3.50 15.03
C LYS A 255 -1.96 2.40 14.43
N VAL A 256 -2.51 2.63 13.23
CA VAL A 256 -3.35 1.65 12.51
C VAL A 256 -2.61 0.34 12.25
N LEU A 257 -1.35 0.43 11.81
CA LEU A 257 -0.52 -0.75 11.53
C LEU A 257 -0.15 -1.48 12.80
N SER A 258 0.24 -0.76 13.84
CA SER A 258 0.61 -1.33 15.14
C SER A 258 -0.57 -2.05 15.80
N GLU A 259 -1.75 -1.43 15.84
CA GLU A 259 -2.98 -2.05 16.37
C GLU A 259 -3.38 -3.32 15.58
N GLY A 260 -3.14 -3.34 14.27
CA GLY A 260 -3.43 -4.50 13.43
C GLY A 260 -2.40 -5.62 13.55
N PHE A 261 -1.13 -5.30 13.76
CA PHE A 261 -0.05 -6.30 13.74
C PHE A 261 0.36 -6.81 15.13
N ALA A 262 0.36 -5.95 16.17
CA ALA A 262 0.79 -6.35 17.52
C ALA A 262 0.10 -7.61 18.08
N PRO A 263 -1.20 -7.86 17.83
CA PRO A 263 -1.87 -9.08 18.30
C PRO A 263 -1.29 -10.40 17.74
N MET A 264 -0.53 -10.33 16.64
CA MET A 264 0.06 -11.53 16.01
C MET A 264 1.47 -11.84 16.53
N LEU A 265 2.11 -10.89 17.22
CA LEU A 265 3.52 -10.98 17.58
C LEU A 265 3.84 -12.20 18.47
N ASP A 266 3.04 -12.46 19.50
CA ASP A 266 3.30 -13.62 20.38
C ASP A 266 3.23 -14.93 19.60
N GLY A 267 2.21 -15.11 18.75
CA GLY A 267 2.11 -16.30 17.91
C GLY A 267 3.27 -16.46 16.93
N LEU A 268 3.76 -15.36 16.37
CA LEU A 268 4.93 -15.36 15.49
C LEU A 268 6.21 -15.76 16.25
N LEU A 269 6.41 -15.20 17.46
CA LEU A 269 7.58 -15.46 18.30
C LEU A 269 7.59 -16.90 18.85
N GLU A 270 6.43 -17.47 19.12
CA GLU A 270 6.27 -18.85 19.59
C GLU A 270 6.28 -19.89 18.45
N GLY A 271 6.26 -19.45 17.19
CA GLY A 271 6.09 -20.33 16.03
C GLY A 271 4.67 -20.90 15.87
N HIS A 272 3.69 -20.34 16.58
CA HIS A 272 2.29 -20.74 16.55
C HIS A 272 1.49 -19.82 15.62
N LEU A 273 1.62 -20.01 14.32
CA LEU A 273 0.96 -19.18 13.33
C LEU A 273 -0.55 -19.45 13.29
N SER A 274 -1.36 -18.40 13.41
CA SER A 274 -2.80 -18.48 13.18
C SER A 274 -3.11 -18.87 11.73
N GLU A 275 -4.32 -19.37 11.46
CA GLU A 275 -4.76 -19.72 10.12
C GLU A 275 -4.61 -18.53 9.14
N MET A 276 -4.95 -17.31 9.59
CA MET A 276 -4.78 -16.08 8.82
C MET A 276 -3.32 -15.87 8.40
N VAL A 277 -2.39 -16.02 9.33
CA VAL A 277 -0.95 -15.83 9.06
C VAL A 277 -0.42 -16.94 8.15
N GLN A 278 -0.85 -18.19 8.36
CA GLN A 278 -0.47 -19.32 7.49
C GLN A 278 -0.93 -19.10 6.04
N GLN A 279 -2.16 -18.59 5.84
CA GLN A 279 -2.71 -18.27 4.52
C GLN A 279 -1.98 -17.11 3.83
N ALA A 280 -1.32 -16.24 4.61
CA ALA A 280 -0.55 -15.10 4.10
C ALA A 280 0.91 -15.47 3.73
N ILE A 281 1.32 -16.74 3.89
CA ILE A 281 2.62 -17.21 3.42
C ILE A 281 2.57 -17.34 1.89
N VAL A 282 3.21 -16.43 1.18
CA VAL A 282 3.25 -16.40 -0.29
C VAL A 282 4.47 -17.10 -0.88
N ILE A 283 5.57 -17.16 -0.10
CA ILE A 283 6.79 -17.92 -0.40
C ILE A 283 7.19 -18.65 0.89
N GLU A 284 7.56 -19.91 0.82
CA GLU A 284 7.98 -20.71 1.95
C GLU A 284 9.31 -21.40 1.62
N GLU A 285 10.36 -21.12 2.40
CA GLU A 285 11.72 -21.63 2.18
C GLU A 285 12.22 -21.45 0.72
N GLY A 286 11.90 -20.30 0.12
CA GLY A 286 12.20 -19.99 -1.28
C GLY A 286 11.28 -20.63 -2.31
N ILE A 287 10.25 -21.37 -1.89
CA ILE A 287 9.28 -22.01 -2.78
C ILE A 287 8.02 -21.14 -2.88
N ILE A 288 7.62 -20.79 -4.10
CA ILE A 288 6.40 -19.99 -4.33
C ILE A 288 5.18 -20.83 -3.94
N LYS A 289 4.34 -20.29 -3.06
CA LYS A 289 3.08 -20.89 -2.59
C LYS A 289 1.86 -20.25 -3.26
N ASP A 290 1.92 -18.96 -3.55
CA ASP A 290 0.83 -18.22 -4.17
C ASP A 290 0.85 -18.43 -5.70
N HIS A 291 -0.21 -19.05 -6.22
CA HIS A 291 -0.34 -19.31 -7.65
C HIS A 291 -0.31 -18.03 -8.51
N ARG A 292 -0.76 -16.87 -7.97
CA ARG A 292 -0.74 -15.61 -8.72
C ARG A 292 0.69 -15.16 -9.03
N ILE A 293 1.63 -15.39 -8.11
CA ILE A 293 3.07 -15.15 -8.34
C ILE A 293 3.57 -16.11 -9.43
N ALA A 294 3.23 -17.38 -9.33
CA ALA A 294 3.63 -18.40 -10.32
C ALA A 294 3.10 -18.07 -11.72
N ASP A 295 1.81 -17.74 -11.83
CA ASP A 295 1.15 -17.40 -13.10
C ASP A 295 1.77 -16.14 -13.73
N PHE A 296 2.02 -15.09 -12.91
CA PHE A 296 2.65 -13.86 -13.37
C PHE A 296 4.06 -14.12 -13.92
N ARG A 297 4.84 -14.96 -13.24
CA ARG A 297 6.20 -15.30 -13.64
C ARG A 297 6.21 -16.17 -14.90
N GLN A 298 5.35 -17.20 -14.97
CA GLN A 298 5.22 -18.06 -16.17
C GLN A 298 4.86 -17.27 -17.42
N ALA A 299 3.90 -16.32 -17.30
CA ALA A 299 3.51 -15.45 -18.41
C ALA A 299 4.66 -14.60 -18.95
N ARG A 300 5.74 -14.43 -18.19
CA ARG A 300 6.95 -13.64 -18.54
C ARG A 300 8.19 -14.50 -18.79
N GLY A 301 8.06 -15.84 -18.76
CA GLY A 301 9.18 -16.74 -18.96
C GLY A 301 10.22 -16.72 -17.82
N LEU A 302 9.80 -16.30 -16.61
CA LEU A 302 10.64 -16.30 -15.41
C LEU A 302 10.59 -17.65 -14.70
N THR A 303 11.64 -17.96 -13.93
CA THR A 303 11.67 -19.19 -13.10
C THR A 303 10.59 -19.13 -12.01
N VAL A 304 9.90 -20.25 -11.78
CA VAL A 304 8.86 -20.42 -10.76
C VAL A 304 9.38 -21.33 -9.66
#